data_d4e25b8b38732f062fdb5712321378dc
#
_entry.id   d4e25b8b38732f062fdb5712321378dc
#
_cell.length_a   1.000
_cell.length_b   1.000
_cell.length_c   1.000
_cell.angle_alpha   90.00
_cell.angle_beta   90.00
_cell.angle_gamma   90.00
#
_symmetry.space_group_name_H-M   'P 1'
#
loop_
_entity.id
_entity.type
_entity.pdbx_description
1 polymer ?
#
loop_
_entity_poly.entity_id
_entity_poly.type
_entity_poly.pdbx_seq_one_letter_code
_entity_poly.pdbx_strand_id
1 'polypeptide(L)'
;MSKKNIFKFLEPAVSTFLMIKPDGEELYFPVDADKIKDSRDIKDINRTDVLNGIAILLGAGEALRQRDEYTAFLKNNLKENFKDYFMLSAREFISREDEVSIKRAFCILRYINEALPGDLDILLLYVELAKKIYLASDEYDEIGIFKAEAMIKAEEAIDIAPDEYFTNVLLATLYLNTGLYKKAELLFKNAKKSLNMLSEYGEGVNKEKLYVYEPALKTLLDHEVFEKTYADLLELIESAGDYAMYEAFQNDLLTGRLDAAEQKLNELDEDKISKNWWYIFLRGLLYFNKGDLEAAEENFKAVLRLNASHIDSMEHLVRIYSARGDERLRDKYIAKIELINENS
;
A
#
# COMPACT_ATOMS: atom_id res chain seq x y z
N MET A 1 -13.11 11.61 -4.63
CA MET A 1 -13.30 10.41 -5.48
C MET A 1 -14.76 9.95 -5.39
N SER A 2 -15.39 9.60 -6.51
CA SER A 2 -16.82 9.24 -6.52
C SER A 2 -17.00 7.84 -5.92
N LYS A 3 -17.90 7.69 -4.94
CA LYS A 3 -18.32 6.41 -4.35
C LYS A 3 -18.69 5.35 -5.40
N LYS A 4 -19.02 5.76 -6.63
CA LYS A 4 -19.42 4.87 -7.74
C LYS A 4 -18.31 3.94 -8.24
N ASN A 5 -17.03 4.25 -8.06
CA ASN A 5 -15.95 3.47 -8.65
C ASN A 5 -15.61 2.19 -7.86
N ILE A 6 -15.72 2.21 -6.54
CA ILE A 6 -15.41 1.04 -5.72
C ILE A 6 -16.40 -0.12 -5.98
N PHE A 7 -17.67 0.21 -6.24
CA PHE A 7 -18.73 -0.79 -6.45
C PHE A 7 -18.48 -1.69 -7.66
N LYS A 8 -17.87 -1.15 -8.73
CA LYS A 8 -17.51 -1.94 -9.90
C LYS A 8 -16.61 -3.13 -9.53
N PHE A 9 -15.68 -2.93 -8.62
CA PHE A 9 -14.74 -3.96 -8.18
C PHE A 9 -15.31 -4.89 -7.10
N LEU A 10 -16.44 -4.53 -6.49
CA LEU A 10 -17.16 -5.36 -5.53
C LEU A 10 -18.30 -6.17 -6.15
N GLU A 11 -18.62 -5.94 -7.43
CA GLU A 11 -19.62 -6.72 -8.17
C GLU A 11 -19.40 -8.24 -8.07
N PRO A 12 -18.17 -8.79 -8.18
CA PRO A 12 -17.96 -10.23 -8.03
C PRO A 12 -18.44 -10.79 -6.67
N ALA A 13 -18.41 -9.98 -5.59
CA ALA A 13 -18.86 -10.41 -4.28
C ALA A 13 -20.38 -10.66 -4.21
N VAL A 14 -21.17 -10.02 -5.08
CA VAL A 14 -22.64 -10.03 -5.05
C VAL A 14 -23.28 -10.67 -6.27
N SER A 15 -22.54 -10.92 -7.34
CA SER A 15 -23.06 -11.40 -8.64
C SER A 15 -23.78 -12.74 -8.56
N THR A 16 -23.49 -13.55 -7.56
CA THR A 16 -24.13 -14.87 -7.36
C THR A 16 -25.36 -14.80 -6.47
N PHE A 17 -25.73 -13.64 -5.92
CA PHE A 17 -26.87 -13.53 -5.02
C PHE A 17 -28.21 -13.50 -5.77
N LEU A 18 -29.14 -14.32 -5.32
CA LEU A 18 -30.55 -14.29 -5.68
C LEU A 18 -31.34 -13.65 -4.56
N MET A 19 -32.28 -12.77 -4.93
CA MET A 19 -33.21 -12.12 -3.98
C MET A 19 -34.45 -13.00 -3.82
N ILE A 20 -34.61 -13.59 -2.64
CA ILE A 20 -35.72 -14.48 -2.33
C ILE A 20 -36.66 -13.78 -1.34
N LYS A 21 -37.96 -13.87 -1.62
CA LYS A 21 -39.01 -13.39 -0.71
C LYS A 21 -39.68 -14.59 -0.06
N PRO A 22 -39.42 -14.88 1.23
CA PRO A 22 -40.15 -15.92 1.94
C PRO A 22 -41.64 -15.60 2.12
N ASP A 23 -42.48 -16.62 2.22
CA ASP A 23 -43.90 -16.44 2.44
C ASP A 23 -44.16 -15.72 3.79
N GLY A 24 -44.93 -14.65 3.73
CA GLY A 24 -45.29 -13.84 4.89
C GLY A 24 -44.29 -12.74 5.26
N GLU A 25 -43.15 -12.65 4.57
CA GLU A 25 -42.18 -11.58 4.77
C GLU A 25 -42.40 -10.42 3.79
N GLU A 26 -42.08 -9.19 4.23
CA GLU A 26 -42.13 -8.01 3.35
C GLU A 26 -40.78 -7.80 2.62
N LEU A 27 -39.69 -8.26 3.19
CA LEU A 27 -38.34 -8.08 2.68
C LEU A 27 -37.92 -9.23 1.74
N TYR A 28 -37.12 -8.88 0.73
CA TYR A 28 -36.38 -9.86 -0.07
C TYR A 28 -35.03 -10.11 0.55
N PHE A 29 -34.63 -11.36 0.67
CA PHE A 29 -33.34 -11.73 1.28
C PHE A 29 -32.35 -12.22 0.24
N PRO A 30 -31.09 -11.70 0.27
CA PRO A 30 -30.05 -12.19 -0.61
C PRO A 30 -29.55 -13.56 -0.16
N VAL A 31 -29.54 -14.52 -1.06
CA VAL A 31 -29.01 -15.85 -0.84
C VAL A 31 -28.10 -16.23 -2.00
N ASP A 32 -26.94 -16.81 -1.68
CA ASP A 32 -25.99 -17.25 -2.69
C ASP A 32 -26.62 -18.38 -3.54
N ALA A 33 -26.63 -18.21 -4.86
CA ALA A 33 -27.19 -19.17 -5.80
C ALA A 33 -26.57 -20.57 -5.66
N ASP A 34 -25.28 -20.64 -5.31
CA ASP A 34 -24.59 -21.92 -5.11
C ASP A 34 -25.11 -22.68 -3.89
N LYS A 35 -25.56 -21.96 -2.86
CA LYS A 35 -26.20 -22.55 -1.66
C LYS A 35 -27.60 -23.09 -1.95
N ILE A 36 -28.30 -22.53 -2.94
CA ILE A 36 -29.66 -22.95 -3.30
C ILE A 36 -29.64 -24.22 -4.17
N LYS A 37 -28.63 -24.42 -4.98
CA LYS A 37 -28.50 -25.61 -5.85
C LYS A 37 -28.47 -26.91 -5.06
N ASP A 38 -27.94 -26.87 -3.84
CA ASP A 38 -27.83 -28.02 -2.94
C ASP A 38 -29.05 -28.19 -2.03
N SER A 39 -29.91 -27.15 -1.88
CA SER A 39 -31.09 -27.18 -1.03
C SER A 39 -32.35 -27.51 -1.88
N ARG A 40 -33.08 -28.55 -1.50
CA ARG A 40 -34.35 -28.94 -2.18
C ARG A 40 -35.54 -28.05 -1.82
N ASP A 41 -35.38 -27.22 -0.78
CA ASP A 41 -36.43 -26.32 -0.30
C ASP A 41 -35.82 -25.01 0.22
N ILE A 42 -36.51 -23.87 0.02
CA ILE A 42 -36.14 -22.54 0.59
C ILE A 42 -36.03 -22.62 2.12
N LYS A 43 -36.69 -23.57 2.75
CA LYS A 43 -36.62 -23.81 4.20
C LYS A 43 -35.27 -24.30 4.71
N ASP A 44 -34.40 -24.78 3.82
CA ASP A 44 -33.06 -25.26 4.16
C ASP A 44 -32.00 -24.14 4.11
N ILE A 45 -32.40 -22.90 3.78
CA ILE A 45 -31.49 -21.75 3.74
C ILE A 45 -31.04 -21.42 5.18
N ASN A 46 -29.74 -21.47 5.40
CA ASN A 46 -29.16 -21.16 6.69
C ASN A 46 -29.34 -19.66 7.02
N ARG A 47 -29.83 -19.37 8.23
CA ARG A 47 -29.98 -18.00 8.74
C ARG A 47 -28.67 -17.19 8.63
N THR A 48 -27.52 -17.83 8.84
CA THR A 48 -26.18 -17.22 8.71
C THR A 48 -25.94 -16.73 7.28
N ASP A 49 -26.32 -17.49 6.26
CA ASP A 49 -26.16 -17.11 4.85
C ASP A 49 -26.98 -15.86 4.52
N VAL A 50 -28.20 -15.75 5.06
CA VAL A 50 -29.07 -14.56 4.90
C VAL A 50 -28.48 -13.33 5.57
N LEU A 51 -28.04 -13.45 6.82
CA LEU A 51 -27.46 -12.33 7.57
C LEU A 51 -26.18 -11.81 6.89
N ASN A 52 -25.30 -12.70 6.49
CA ASN A 52 -24.08 -12.35 5.76
C ASN A 52 -24.39 -11.77 4.38
N GLY A 53 -25.34 -12.36 3.65
CA GLY A 53 -25.78 -11.86 2.35
C GLY A 53 -26.28 -10.42 2.41
N ILE A 54 -27.09 -10.06 3.42
CA ILE A 54 -27.57 -8.70 3.64
C ILE A 54 -26.36 -7.75 3.90
N ALA A 55 -25.45 -8.12 4.79
CA ALA A 55 -24.30 -7.28 5.13
C ALA A 55 -23.38 -7.08 3.90
N ILE A 56 -23.17 -8.14 3.10
CA ILE A 56 -22.37 -8.07 1.86
C ILE A 56 -23.02 -7.11 0.85
N LEU A 57 -24.34 -7.22 0.60
CA LEU A 57 -25.03 -6.31 -0.32
C LEU A 57 -25.00 -4.85 0.17
N LEU A 58 -25.25 -4.63 1.45
CA LEU A 58 -25.20 -3.28 2.03
C LEU A 58 -23.78 -2.68 1.90
N GLY A 59 -22.76 -3.48 2.16
CA GLY A 59 -21.36 -3.07 2.05
C GLY A 59 -20.88 -2.91 0.60
N ALA A 60 -21.39 -3.70 -0.34
CA ALA A 60 -21.13 -3.52 -1.76
C ALA A 60 -21.75 -2.22 -2.31
N GLY A 61 -22.64 -1.60 -1.54
CA GLY A 61 -23.29 -0.34 -1.92
C GLY A 61 -24.41 -0.52 -2.91
N GLU A 62 -24.91 -1.72 -3.03
CA GLU A 62 -26.17 -1.96 -3.72
C GLU A 62 -27.23 -1.05 -3.09
N ALA A 63 -27.88 -0.25 -3.94
CA ALA A 63 -28.90 0.71 -3.50
C ALA A 63 -30.18 -0.02 -3.13
N LEU A 64 -30.15 -0.75 -2.03
CA LEU A 64 -31.33 -1.36 -1.48
C LEU A 64 -32.25 -0.23 -1.00
N ARG A 65 -33.44 -0.12 -1.61
CA ARG A 65 -34.42 0.89 -1.25
C ARG A 65 -34.84 0.83 0.23
N GLN A 66 -34.55 -0.29 0.89
CA GLN A 66 -34.94 -0.63 2.26
C GLN A 66 -33.66 -0.83 3.13
N ARG A 67 -32.63 0.02 2.96
CA ARG A 67 -31.37 -0.09 3.72
C ARG A 67 -31.60 -0.04 5.24
N ASP A 68 -32.49 0.84 5.67
CA ASP A 68 -32.76 1.04 7.11
C ASP A 68 -33.49 -0.17 7.70
N GLU A 69 -34.43 -0.77 6.95
CA GLU A 69 -35.15 -1.97 7.34
C GLU A 69 -34.20 -3.19 7.44
N TYR A 70 -33.28 -3.36 6.49
CA TYR A 70 -32.26 -4.42 6.56
C TYR A 70 -31.32 -4.22 7.74
N THR A 71 -30.90 -2.97 7.99
CA THR A 71 -30.05 -2.67 9.15
C THR A 71 -30.78 -2.94 10.46
N ALA A 72 -32.05 -2.57 10.55
CA ALA A 72 -32.89 -2.88 11.70
C ALA A 72 -33.09 -4.39 11.88
N PHE A 73 -33.32 -5.12 10.77
CA PHE A 73 -33.42 -6.58 10.79
C PHE A 73 -32.13 -7.23 11.33
N LEU A 74 -30.98 -6.82 10.85
CA LEU A 74 -29.68 -7.35 11.32
C LEU A 74 -29.45 -7.05 12.81
N LYS A 75 -29.68 -5.82 13.25
CA LYS A 75 -29.50 -5.40 14.64
C LYS A 75 -30.48 -6.13 15.58
N ASN A 76 -31.74 -6.31 15.18
CA ASN A 76 -32.74 -7.03 15.98
C ASN A 76 -32.41 -8.53 16.10
N ASN A 77 -31.83 -9.14 15.07
CA ASN A 77 -31.46 -10.54 15.06
C ASN A 77 -30.17 -10.83 15.83
N LEU A 78 -29.22 -9.92 15.86
CA LEU A 78 -27.89 -10.13 16.45
C LEU A 78 -27.73 -9.41 17.81
N LYS A 79 -28.49 -8.36 18.07
CA LYS A 79 -28.46 -7.57 19.32
C LYS A 79 -27.01 -7.17 19.69
N GLU A 80 -26.61 -7.47 20.91
CA GLU A 80 -25.27 -7.23 21.47
C GLU A 80 -24.15 -7.97 20.73
N ASN A 81 -24.43 -9.06 20.04
CA ASN A 81 -23.45 -9.85 19.28
C ASN A 81 -23.24 -9.29 17.87
N PHE A 82 -23.79 -8.14 17.52
CA PHE A 82 -23.75 -7.60 16.14
C PHE A 82 -22.31 -7.44 15.62
N LYS A 83 -21.42 -6.80 16.39
CA LYS A 83 -20.02 -6.61 16.03
C LYS A 83 -19.31 -7.96 15.90
N ASP A 84 -19.35 -8.77 16.95
CA ASP A 84 -18.59 -10.02 17.04
C ASP A 84 -19.00 -11.02 15.96
N TYR A 85 -20.30 -11.09 15.67
CA TYR A 85 -20.82 -11.95 14.61
C TYR A 85 -20.22 -11.59 13.25
N PHE A 86 -20.25 -10.31 12.85
CA PHE A 86 -19.73 -9.90 11.56
C PHE A 86 -18.21 -9.89 11.48
N MET A 87 -17.52 -9.60 12.58
CA MET A 87 -16.08 -9.76 12.67
C MET A 87 -15.64 -11.21 12.49
N LEU A 88 -16.38 -12.16 13.07
CA LEU A 88 -16.14 -13.60 12.87
C LEU A 88 -16.44 -13.99 11.42
N SER A 89 -17.56 -13.59 10.87
CA SER A 89 -17.94 -13.87 9.49
C SER A 89 -16.93 -13.33 8.49
N ALA A 90 -16.43 -12.11 8.68
CA ALA A 90 -15.39 -11.55 7.84
C ALA A 90 -14.11 -12.41 7.88
N ARG A 91 -13.68 -12.87 9.07
CA ARG A 91 -12.51 -13.76 9.22
C ARG A 91 -12.70 -15.11 8.54
N GLU A 92 -13.89 -15.69 8.61
CA GLU A 92 -14.21 -16.94 7.91
C GLU A 92 -14.08 -16.76 6.38
N PHE A 93 -14.53 -15.64 5.83
CA PHE A 93 -14.34 -15.34 4.41
C PHE A 93 -12.86 -15.11 4.08
N ILE A 94 -12.11 -14.40 4.91
CA ILE A 94 -10.67 -14.16 4.74
C ILE A 94 -9.89 -15.49 4.70
N SER A 95 -10.26 -16.45 5.54
CA SER A 95 -9.58 -17.76 5.65
C SER A 95 -9.72 -18.65 4.41
N ARG A 96 -10.63 -18.33 3.50
CA ARG A 96 -10.82 -19.07 2.22
C ARG A 96 -9.81 -18.68 1.16
N GLU A 97 -9.17 -17.51 1.31
CA GLU A 97 -8.10 -16.98 0.45
C GLU A 97 -8.46 -16.75 -1.04
N ASP A 98 -9.69 -17.03 -1.47
CA ASP A 98 -10.15 -16.72 -2.83
C ASP A 98 -10.61 -15.26 -2.96
N GLU A 99 -10.52 -14.71 -4.17
CA GLU A 99 -10.82 -13.31 -4.46
C GLU A 99 -12.25 -12.92 -4.07
N VAL A 100 -13.24 -13.75 -4.39
CA VAL A 100 -14.65 -13.46 -4.10
C VAL A 100 -14.89 -13.42 -2.60
N SER A 101 -14.34 -14.37 -1.86
CA SER A 101 -14.44 -14.41 -0.39
C SER A 101 -13.74 -13.20 0.26
N ILE A 102 -12.58 -12.79 -0.22
CA ILE A 102 -11.88 -11.59 0.24
C ILE A 102 -12.73 -10.35 0.00
N LYS A 103 -13.32 -10.19 -1.17
CA LYS A 103 -14.22 -9.07 -1.49
C LYS A 103 -15.51 -9.09 -0.66
N ARG A 104 -16.06 -10.28 -0.35
CA ARG A 104 -17.19 -10.44 0.58
C ARG A 104 -16.86 -10.00 1.99
N ALA A 105 -15.70 -10.41 2.51
CA ALA A 105 -15.21 -9.95 3.81
C ALA A 105 -15.08 -8.42 3.85
N PHE A 106 -14.52 -7.83 2.79
CA PHE A 106 -14.41 -6.38 2.66
C PHE A 106 -15.78 -5.69 2.68
N CYS A 107 -16.79 -6.23 1.99
CA CYS A 107 -18.15 -5.70 2.03
C CYS A 107 -18.73 -5.75 3.46
N ILE A 108 -18.56 -6.87 4.17
CA ILE A 108 -19.02 -6.99 5.57
C ILE A 108 -18.37 -5.91 6.44
N LEU A 109 -17.03 -5.78 6.38
CA LEU A 109 -16.31 -4.80 7.18
C LEU A 109 -16.71 -3.35 6.84
N ARG A 110 -16.93 -3.08 5.57
CA ARG A 110 -17.41 -1.76 5.13
C ARG A 110 -18.78 -1.43 5.69
N TYR A 111 -19.70 -2.40 5.65
CA TYR A 111 -21.03 -2.21 6.24
C TYR A 111 -20.98 -1.98 7.74
N ILE A 112 -20.25 -2.82 8.50
CA ILE A 112 -20.18 -2.67 9.96
C ILE A 112 -19.41 -1.42 10.39
N ASN A 113 -18.42 -0.95 9.62
CA ASN A 113 -17.75 0.32 9.86
C ASN A 113 -18.71 1.52 9.70
N GLU A 114 -19.66 1.45 8.76
CA GLU A 114 -20.71 2.45 8.63
C GLU A 114 -21.75 2.37 9.78
N ALA A 115 -22.01 1.15 10.28
CA ALA A 115 -22.99 0.91 11.35
C ALA A 115 -22.43 1.17 12.76
N LEU A 116 -21.13 1.10 12.94
CA LEU A 116 -20.37 1.28 14.19
C LEU A 116 -19.15 2.19 13.93
N PRO A 117 -19.37 3.46 13.61
CA PRO A 117 -18.29 4.36 13.29
C PRO A 117 -17.32 4.56 14.47
N GLY A 118 -16.03 4.62 14.19
CA GLY A 118 -15.00 4.83 15.19
C GLY A 118 -14.58 3.59 15.99
N ASP A 119 -15.07 2.39 15.61
CA ASP A 119 -14.58 1.16 16.21
C ASP A 119 -13.21 0.78 15.62
N LEU A 120 -12.18 0.84 16.45
CA LEU A 120 -10.79 0.65 16.02
C LEU A 120 -10.52 -0.75 15.47
N ASP A 121 -11.09 -1.81 16.07
CA ASP A 121 -10.86 -3.19 15.63
C ASP A 121 -11.43 -3.42 14.22
N ILE A 122 -12.59 -2.80 13.94
CA ILE A 122 -13.20 -2.84 12.61
C ILE A 122 -12.33 -2.08 11.61
N LEU A 123 -11.89 -0.86 11.96
CA LEU A 123 -11.05 -0.02 11.09
C LEU A 123 -9.74 -0.71 10.74
N LEU A 124 -9.04 -1.28 11.70
CA LEU A 124 -7.75 -1.94 11.46
C LEU A 124 -7.90 -3.14 10.53
N LEU A 125 -8.89 -4.02 10.77
CA LEU A 125 -9.13 -5.16 9.89
C LEU A 125 -9.59 -4.72 8.48
N TYR A 126 -10.37 -3.66 8.40
CA TYR A 126 -10.78 -3.06 7.13
C TYR A 126 -9.59 -2.57 6.31
N VAL A 127 -8.65 -1.85 6.94
CA VAL A 127 -7.44 -1.33 6.29
C VAL A 127 -6.55 -2.48 5.81
N GLU A 128 -6.34 -3.50 6.64
CA GLU A 128 -5.56 -4.69 6.27
C GLU A 128 -6.16 -5.39 5.05
N LEU A 129 -7.48 -5.52 5.02
CA LEU A 129 -8.16 -6.19 3.92
C LEU A 129 -8.12 -5.36 2.63
N ALA A 130 -8.31 -4.05 2.71
CA ALA A 130 -8.13 -3.16 1.58
C ALA A 130 -6.70 -3.24 1.03
N LYS A 131 -5.69 -3.30 1.92
CA LYS A 131 -4.29 -3.51 1.56
C LYS A 131 -4.09 -4.85 0.85
N LYS A 132 -4.66 -5.93 1.37
CA LYS A 132 -4.58 -7.26 0.75
C LYS A 132 -5.16 -7.26 -0.67
N ILE A 133 -6.30 -6.59 -0.89
CA ILE A 133 -6.94 -6.50 -2.21
C ILE A 133 -6.02 -5.75 -3.18
N TYR A 134 -5.54 -4.55 -2.86
CA TYR A 134 -4.72 -3.80 -3.82
C TYR A 134 -3.35 -4.43 -4.09
N LEU A 135 -2.78 -5.17 -3.13
CA LEU A 135 -1.52 -5.89 -3.34
C LEU A 135 -1.67 -7.14 -4.21
N ALA A 136 -2.88 -7.73 -4.25
CA ALA A 136 -3.18 -8.90 -5.06
C ALA A 136 -3.70 -8.55 -6.46
N SER A 137 -4.05 -7.29 -6.72
CA SER A 137 -4.64 -6.85 -7.99
C SER A 137 -3.58 -6.47 -9.00
N ASP A 138 -3.82 -6.85 -10.26
CA ASP A 138 -3.05 -6.40 -11.43
C ASP A 138 -3.75 -5.23 -12.14
N GLU A 139 -4.96 -4.84 -11.72
CA GLU A 139 -5.73 -3.78 -12.34
C GLU A 139 -5.42 -2.42 -11.70
N TYR A 140 -4.86 -1.49 -12.47
CA TYR A 140 -4.38 -0.19 -11.99
C TYR A 140 -5.46 0.63 -11.25
N ASP A 141 -6.69 0.65 -11.78
CA ASP A 141 -7.80 1.38 -11.17
C ASP A 141 -8.22 0.75 -9.83
N GLU A 142 -8.24 -0.58 -9.74
CA GLU A 142 -8.53 -1.31 -8.50
C GLU A 142 -7.47 -1.01 -7.44
N ILE A 143 -6.19 -1.13 -7.80
CA ILE A 143 -5.06 -0.77 -6.93
C ILE A 143 -5.23 0.66 -6.39
N GLY A 144 -5.48 1.63 -7.27
CA GLY A 144 -5.63 3.03 -6.87
C GLY A 144 -6.79 3.27 -5.90
N ILE A 145 -7.93 2.61 -6.13
CA ILE A 145 -9.13 2.79 -5.30
C ILE A 145 -8.96 2.15 -3.93
N PHE A 146 -8.51 0.89 -3.85
CA PHE A 146 -8.35 0.22 -2.56
C PHE A 146 -7.17 0.77 -1.77
N LYS A 147 -6.11 1.24 -2.43
CA LYS A 147 -5.01 1.95 -1.78
C LYS A 147 -5.47 3.26 -1.14
N ALA A 148 -6.28 4.05 -1.86
CA ALA A 148 -6.85 5.29 -1.33
C ALA A 148 -7.80 5.02 -0.16
N GLU A 149 -8.64 3.99 -0.25
CA GLU A 149 -9.56 3.58 0.82
C GLU A 149 -8.79 3.14 2.06
N ALA A 150 -7.74 2.32 1.91
CA ALA A 150 -6.87 1.91 3.00
C ALA A 150 -6.22 3.11 3.71
N MET A 151 -5.72 4.08 2.93
CA MET A 151 -5.09 5.30 3.48
C MET A 151 -6.07 6.12 4.30
N ILE A 152 -7.26 6.42 3.75
CA ILE A 152 -8.29 7.21 4.43
C ILE A 152 -8.68 6.56 5.76
N LYS A 153 -8.87 5.23 5.77
CA LYS A 153 -9.30 4.51 6.97
C LYS A 153 -8.18 4.33 7.99
N ALA A 154 -6.94 4.21 7.55
CA ALA A 154 -5.79 4.19 8.45
C ALA A 154 -5.54 5.57 9.10
N GLU A 155 -5.76 6.67 8.37
CA GLU A 155 -5.70 8.02 8.93
C GLU A 155 -6.85 8.26 9.92
N GLU A 156 -8.07 7.75 9.66
CA GLU A 156 -9.17 7.76 10.63
C GLU A 156 -8.80 6.97 11.91
N ALA A 157 -8.15 5.83 11.77
CA ALA A 157 -7.72 5.03 12.92
C ALA A 157 -6.66 5.74 13.77
N ILE A 158 -5.70 6.46 13.16
CA ILE A 158 -4.68 7.22 13.90
C ILE A 158 -5.30 8.41 14.65
N ASP A 159 -6.33 9.04 14.10
CA ASP A 159 -7.06 10.12 14.77
C ASP A 159 -7.78 9.63 16.04
N ILE A 160 -8.25 8.37 16.03
CA ILE A 160 -8.93 7.74 17.18
C ILE A 160 -7.92 7.27 18.23
N ALA A 161 -6.82 6.65 17.80
CA ALA A 161 -5.84 6.02 18.67
C ALA A 161 -4.40 6.32 18.23
N PRO A 162 -3.90 7.55 18.43
CA PRO A 162 -2.61 8.00 17.93
C PRO A 162 -1.40 7.27 18.54
N ASP A 163 -1.54 6.76 19.75
CA ASP A 163 -0.49 6.05 20.48
C ASP A 163 -0.65 4.52 20.39
N GLU A 164 -1.64 4.02 19.65
CA GLU A 164 -1.84 2.59 19.54
C GLU A 164 -0.84 1.98 18.55
N TYR A 165 -0.20 0.88 18.95
CA TYR A 165 0.92 0.27 18.25
C TYR A 165 0.59 -0.16 16.81
N PHE A 166 -0.48 -0.96 16.64
CA PHE A 166 -0.84 -1.51 15.33
C PHE A 166 -1.32 -0.43 14.36
N THR A 167 -2.02 0.58 14.86
CA THR A 167 -2.45 1.73 14.07
C THR A 167 -1.24 2.45 13.47
N ASN A 168 -0.21 2.70 14.30
CA ASN A 168 1.02 3.34 13.85
C ASN A 168 1.78 2.48 12.82
N VAL A 169 1.96 1.18 13.09
CA VAL A 169 2.66 0.27 12.16
C VAL A 169 1.91 0.15 10.84
N LEU A 170 0.59 -0.01 10.87
CA LEU A 170 -0.22 -0.18 9.68
C LEU A 170 -0.19 1.06 8.78
N LEU A 171 -0.39 2.26 9.35
CA LEU A 171 -0.31 3.49 8.57
C LEU A 171 1.12 3.76 8.08
N ALA A 172 2.14 3.45 8.89
CA ALA A 172 3.53 3.58 8.47
C ALA A 172 3.85 2.72 7.24
N THR A 173 3.39 1.46 7.22
CA THR A 173 3.58 0.58 6.05
C THR A 173 2.85 1.10 4.80
N LEU A 174 1.67 1.70 4.96
CA LEU A 174 0.96 2.34 3.85
C LEU A 174 1.71 3.57 3.32
N TYR A 175 2.25 4.39 4.22
CA TYR A 175 3.07 5.55 3.82
C TYR A 175 4.36 5.13 3.10
N LEU A 176 5.03 4.05 3.53
CA LEU A 176 6.17 3.48 2.80
C LEU A 176 5.77 3.10 1.36
N ASN A 177 4.64 2.39 1.20
CA ASN A 177 4.14 1.97 -0.11
C ASN A 177 3.68 3.13 -1.01
N THR A 178 3.59 4.35 -0.46
CA THR A 178 3.22 5.56 -1.18
C THR A 178 4.38 6.55 -1.33
N GLY A 179 5.58 6.22 -0.85
CA GLY A 179 6.75 7.09 -0.90
C GLY A 179 6.75 8.23 0.13
N LEU A 180 5.87 8.20 1.12
CA LEU A 180 5.76 9.21 2.17
C LEU A 180 6.69 8.87 3.36
N TYR A 181 7.98 8.70 3.07
CA TYR A 181 8.98 8.12 3.97
C TYR A 181 9.13 8.83 5.31
N LYS A 182 9.15 10.18 5.33
CA LYS A 182 9.26 10.95 6.59
C LYS A 182 8.05 10.75 7.49
N LYS A 183 6.85 10.60 6.92
CA LYS A 183 5.65 10.27 7.70
C LYS A 183 5.72 8.85 8.24
N ALA A 184 6.17 7.89 7.41
CA ALA A 184 6.37 6.51 7.85
C ALA A 184 7.35 6.41 9.01
N GLU A 185 8.51 7.07 8.92
CA GLU A 185 9.52 7.10 9.98
C GLU A 185 8.96 7.61 11.32
N LEU A 186 8.17 8.69 11.28
CA LEU A 186 7.55 9.25 12.50
C LEU A 186 6.63 8.22 13.17
N LEU A 187 5.80 7.53 12.38
CA LEU A 187 4.86 6.53 12.91
C LEU A 187 5.58 5.29 13.45
N PHE A 188 6.68 4.84 12.81
CA PHE A 188 7.50 3.76 13.37
C PHE A 188 8.17 4.15 14.68
N LYS A 189 8.62 5.40 14.82
CA LYS A 189 9.13 5.93 16.10
C LYS A 189 8.05 5.93 17.19
N ASN A 190 6.82 6.28 16.85
CA ASN A 190 5.70 6.21 17.77
C ASN A 190 5.38 4.75 18.15
N ALA A 191 5.33 3.84 17.18
CA ALA A 191 5.11 2.42 17.41
C ALA A 191 6.19 1.83 18.36
N LYS A 192 7.47 2.16 18.12
CA LYS A 192 8.58 1.73 19.00
C LYS A 192 8.40 2.20 20.43
N LYS A 193 7.99 3.46 20.62
CA LYS A 193 7.71 4.01 21.94
C LYS A 193 6.58 3.26 22.63
N SER A 194 5.50 2.99 21.92
CA SER A 194 4.35 2.24 22.45
C SER A 194 4.73 0.81 22.83
N LEU A 195 5.54 0.13 21.99
CA LEU A 195 6.03 -1.22 22.28
C LEU A 195 6.90 -1.27 23.53
N ASN A 196 7.79 -0.31 23.72
CA ASN A 196 8.65 -0.20 24.91
C ASN A 196 7.80 -0.01 26.18
N MET A 197 6.78 0.85 26.13
CA MET A 197 5.85 1.03 27.25
C MET A 197 5.10 -0.26 27.58
N LEU A 198 4.66 -1.03 26.60
CA LEU A 198 3.98 -2.30 26.80
C LEU A 198 4.89 -3.34 27.47
N SER A 199 6.18 -3.36 27.13
CA SER A 199 7.16 -4.28 27.72
C SER A 199 7.53 -3.91 29.17
N GLU A 200 7.56 -2.63 29.53
CA GLU A 200 7.88 -2.16 30.87
C GLU A 200 6.77 -2.44 31.90
N TYR A 201 5.50 -2.40 31.47
CA TYR A 201 4.35 -2.58 32.37
C TYR A 201 3.94 -4.05 32.59
N GLY A 202 4.52 -5.01 31.85
CA GLY A 202 4.22 -6.44 32.00
C GLY A 202 2.76 -6.83 31.74
N GLU A 203 1.91 -5.87 31.51
CA GLU A 203 0.53 -6.07 31.10
C GLU A 203 0.53 -6.34 29.60
N GLY A 204 0.46 -7.61 29.27
CA GLY A 204 0.49 -8.07 27.90
C GLY A 204 -0.54 -7.33 27.06
N VAL A 205 -0.13 -6.96 25.86
CA VAL A 205 -1.05 -6.70 24.75
C VAL A 205 -2.19 -7.69 24.88
N ASN A 206 -3.42 -7.20 24.96
CA ASN A 206 -4.58 -8.05 25.13
C ASN A 206 -4.56 -9.14 24.06
N LYS A 207 -4.18 -10.36 24.45
CA LYS A 207 -3.97 -11.48 23.51
C LYS A 207 -5.22 -11.78 22.70
N GLU A 208 -6.41 -11.47 23.24
CA GLU A 208 -7.68 -11.62 22.53
C GLU A 208 -7.79 -10.62 21.36
N LYS A 209 -7.24 -9.41 21.49
CA LYS A 209 -7.17 -8.44 20.39
C LYS A 209 -6.19 -8.85 19.29
N LEU A 210 -5.15 -9.63 19.64
CA LEU A 210 -4.16 -10.12 18.68
C LEU A 210 -4.73 -11.00 17.56
N TYR A 211 -5.88 -11.64 17.80
CA TYR A 211 -6.55 -12.43 16.75
C TYR A 211 -7.14 -11.59 15.61
N VAL A 212 -7.22 -10.29 15.79
CA VAL A 212 -7.74 -9.36 14.77
C VAL A 212 -6.70 -9.08 13.70
N TYR A 213 -5.41 -9.10 14.06
CA TYR A 213 -4.31 -8.65 13.22
C TYR A 213 -3.68 -9.75 12.38
N GLU A 214 -3.12 -9.38 11.23
CA GLU A 214 -2.34 -10.30 10.38
C GLU A 214 -1.24 -11.01 11.20
N PRO A 215 -0.95 -12.29 10.90
CA PRO A 215 0.13 -13.03 11.57
C PRO A 215 1.48 -12.29 11.55
N ALA A 216 1.77 -11.55 10.48
CA ALA A 216 2.99 -10.75 10.34
C ALA A 216 3.08 -9.61 11.38
N LEU A 217 1.95 -8.95 11.71
CA LEU A 217 1.92 -7.91 12.73
C LEU A 217 2.05 -8.48 14.14
N LYS A 218 1.60 -9.72 14.37
CA LYS A 218 1.74 -10.41 15.66
C LYS A 218 3.21 -10.71 15.98
N THR A 219 4.03 -11.04 14.99
CA THR A 219 5.45 -11.29 15.20
C THR A 219 6.21 -10.04 15.62
N LEU A 220 5.74 -8.87 15.24
CA LEU A 220 6.33 -7.58 15.63
C LEU A 220 6.11 -7.21 17.11
N LEU A 221 5.30 -7.97 17.85
CA LEU A 221 5.19 -7.85 19.31
C LEU A 221 6.38 -8.47 20.05
N ASP A 222 7.14 -9.34 19.40
CA ASP A 222 8.44 -9.79 19.91
C ASP A 222 9.44 -8.65 19.73
N HIS A 223 10.03 -8.22 20.84
CA HIS A 223 10.91 -7.04 20.87
C HIS A 223 12.13 -7.21 19.95
N GLU A 224 12.70 -8.42 19.88
CA GLU A 224 13.86 -8.71 19.05
C GLU A 224 13.50 -8.68 17.56
N VAL A 225 12.35 -9.25 17.21
CA VAL A 225 11.81 -9.21 15.84
C VAL A 225 11.45 -7.78 15.44
N PHE A 226 10.86 -7.00 16.36
CA PHE A 226 10.52 -5.60 16.08
C PHE A 226 11.78 -4.75 15.84
N GLU A 227 12.80 -4.85 16.70
CA GLU A 227 14.05 -4.08 16.55
C GLU A 227 14.76 -4.40 15.23
N LYS A 228 14.81 -5.67 14.85
CA LYS A 228 15.35 -6.09 13.55
C LYS A 228 14.53 -5.50 12.40
N THR A 229 13.21 -5.69 12.44
CA THR A 229 12.31 -5.18 11.39
C THR A 229 12.38 -3.65 11.31
N TYR A 230 12.48 -2.96 12.45
CA TYR A 230 12.62 -1.52 12.49
C TYR A 230 13.95 -1.06 11.89
N ALA A 231 15.06 -1.76 12.17
CA ALA A 231 16.36 -1.49 11.56
C ALA A 231 16.33 -1.67 10.03
N ASP A 232 15.75 -2.79 9.56
CA ASP A 232 15.56 -3.07 8.13
C ASP A 232 14.69 -1.97 7.46
N LEU A 233 13.66 -1.48 8.16
CA LEU A 233 12.80 -0.39 7.71
C LEU A 233 13.53 0.95 7.65
N LEU A 234 14.40 1.25 8.63
CA LEU A 234 15.22 2.47 8.60
C LEU A 234 16.18 2.46 7.41
N GLU A 235 16.81 1.33 7.14
CA GLU A 235 17.66 1.13 5.95
C GLU A 235 16.86 1.31 4.65
N LEU A 236 15.65 0.75 4.58
CA LEU A 236 14.74 0.93 3.46
C LEU A 236 14.30 2.40 3.31
N ILE A 237 13.97 3.08 4.41
CA ILE A 237 13.59 4.51 4.43
C ILE A 237 14.76 5.36 3.96
N GLU A 238 15.98 5.07 4.40
CA GLU A 238 17.17 5.77 3.96
C GLU A 238 17.40 5.57 2.45
N SER A 239 17.35 4.33 1.97
CA SER A 239 17.48 4.00 0.54
C SER A 239 16.39 4.65 -0.30
N ALA A 240 15.16 4.67 0.20
CA ALA A 240 14.04 5.29 -0.47
C ALA A 240 14.11 6.82 -0.41
N GLY A 241 14.64 7.39 0.69
CA GLY A 241 14.95 8.82 0.81
C GLY A 241 15.99 9.25 -0.23
N ASP A 242 16.98 8.41 -0.46
CA ASP A 242 18.00 8.62 -1.49
C ASP A 242 17.38 8.62 -2.89
N TYR A 243 16.47 7.69 -3.17
CA TYR A 243 15.77 7.65 -4.43
C TYR A 243 14.88 8.89 -4.65
N ALA A 244 14.16 9.32 -3.62
CA ALA A 244 13.35 10.55 -3.69
C ALA A 244 14.21 11.81 -3.90
N MET A 245 15.39 11.86 -3.27
CA MET A 245 16.37 12.93 -3.50
C MET A 245 16.91 12.89 -4.92
N TYR A 246 17.19 11.69 -5.45
CA TYR A 246 17.60 11.48 -6.83
C TYR A 246 16.54 12.00 -7.82
N GLU A 247 15.26 11.60 -7.65
CA GLU A 247 14.17 12.07 -8.52
C GLU A 247 14.00 13.58 -8.46
N ALA A 248 14.05 14.16 -7.25
CA ALA A 248 13.94 15.61 -7.07
C ALA A 248 15.10 16.35 -7.74
N PHE A 249 16.33 15.82 -7.62
CA PHE A 249 17.50 16.37 -8.29
C PHE A 249 17.39 16.26 -9.81
N GLN A 250 17.02 15.09 -10.33
CA GLN A 250 16.79 14.86 -11.74
C GLN A 250 15.73 15.81 -12.32
N ASN A 251 14.62 16.02 -11.61
CA ASN A 251 13.57 16.94 -12.02
C ASN A 251 14.08 18.39 -12.08
N ASP A 252 14.91 18.83 -11.13
CA ASP A 252 15.51 20.16 -11.17
C ASP A 252 16.45 20.33 -12.35
N LEU A 253 17.24 19.31 -12.69
CA LEU A 253 18.09 19.31 -13.89
C LEU A 253 17.26 19.40 -15.18
N LEU A 254 16.20 18.58 -15.31
CA LEU A 254 15.34 18.53 -16.48
C LEU A 254 14.55 19.84 -16.68
N THR A 255 14.23 20.52 -15.59
CA THR A 255 13.51 21.82 -15.64
C THR A 255 14.44 23.03 -15.69
N GLY A 256 15.76 22.81 -15.77
CA GLY A 256 16.77 23.87 -15.85
C GLY A 256 17.01 24.63 -14.54
N ARG A 257 16.53 24.13 -13.40
CA ARG A 257 16.73 24.73 -12.09
C ARG A 257 18.09 24.32 -11.50
N LEU A 258 19.18 24.73 -12.18
CA LEU A 258 20.53 24.26 -11.88
C LEU A 258 21.00 24.63 -10.47
N ASP A 259 20.61 25.79 -9.94
CA ASP A 259 20.97 26.22 -8.58
C ASP A 259 20.26 25.35 -7.51
N ALA A 260 19.00 24.99 -7.74
CA ALA A 260 18.27 24.09 -6.84
C ALA A 260 18.84 22.65 -6.87
N ALA A 261 19.23 22.18 -8.05
CA ALA A 261 19.94 20.92 -8.21
C ALA A 261 21.27 20.91 -7.46
N GLU A 262 22.07 21.97 -7.60
CA GLU A 262 23.35 22.10 -6.91
C GLU A 262 23.20 22.14 -5.39
N GLN A 263 22.19 22.87 -4.89
CA GLN A 263 21.89 22.89 -3.46
C GLN A 263 21.60 21.49 -2.93
N LYS A 264 20.74 20.71 -3.60
CA LYS A 264 20.45 19.34 -3.21
C LYS A 264 21.68 18.43 -3.22
N LEU A 265 22.55 18.61 -4.21
CA LEU A 265 23.80 17.86 -4.28
C LEU A 265 24.71 18.17 -3.09
N ASN A 266 24.80 19.45 -2.70
CA ASN A 266 25.62 19.90 -1.57
C ASN A 266 25.07 19.48 -0.19
N GLU A 267 23.80 19.07 -0.12
CA GLU A 267 23.19 18.49 1.10
C GLU A 267 23.56 17.01 1.30
N LEU A 268 24.11 16.36 0.28
CA LEU A 268 24.53 14.96 0.32
C LEU A 268 25.99 14.84 0.83
N ASP A 269 26.24 13.79 1.60
CA ASP A 269 27.60 13.43 2.00
C ASP A 269 28.41 12.94 0.79
N GLU A 270 29.65 13.42 0.64
CA GLU A 270 30.54 13.04 -0.46
C GLU A 270 30.85 11.52 -0.45
N ASP A 271 30.91 10.89 0.74
CA ASP A 271 31.06 9.44 0.85
C ASP A 271 29.86 8.70 0.21
N LYS A 272 28.66 9.23 0.39
CA LYS A 272 27.43 8.71 -0.21
C LYS A 272 27.40 8.91 -1.71
N ILE A 273 27.83 10.07 -2.20
CA ILE A 273 27.92 10.37 -3.63
C ILE A 273 28.90 9.43 -4.30
N SER A 274 30.10 9.28 -3.72
CA SER A 274 31.20 8.52 -4.34
C SER A 274 30.91 7.03 -4.50
N LYS A 275 30.02 6.46 -3.68
CA LYS A 275 29.62 5.05 -3.70
C LYS A 275 28.45 4.74 -4.62
N ASN A 276 27.70 5.76 -5.04
CA ASN A 276 26.47 5.60 -5.83
C ASN A 276 26.63 6.18 -7.23
N TRP A 277 26.75 5.34 -8.24
CA TRP A 277 26.94 5.76 -9.63
C TRP A 277 25.84 6.72 -10.13
N TRP A 278 24.60 6.62 -9.65
CA TRP A 278 23.47 7.51 -10.02
C TRP A 278 23.67 8.94 -9.54
N TYR A 279 24.17 9.17 -8.31
CA TYR A 279 24.49 10.52 -7.83
C TYR A 279 25.67 11.12 -8.60
N ILE A 280 26.71 10.28 -8.89
CA ILE A 280 27.84 10.71 -9.72
C ILE A 280 27.34 11.08 -11.12
N PHE A 281 26.39 10.31 -11.68
CA PHE A 281 25.81 10.61 -13.00
C PHE A 281 25.05 11.96 -12.99
N LEU A 282 24.19 12.19 -11.99
CA LEU A 282 23.48 13.47 -11.86
C LEU A 282 24.42 14.66 -11.65
N ARG A 283 25.51 14.47 -10.89
CA ARG A 283 26.55 15.47 -10.75
C ARG A 283 27.23 15.76 -12.10
N GLY A 284 27.48 14.73 -12.87
CA GLY A 284 27.97 14.90 -14.24
C GLY A 284 27.02 15.68 -15.14
N LEU A 285 25.71 15.40 -15.07
CA LEU A 285 24.69 16.15 -15.79
C LEU A 285 24.60 17.63 -15.34
N LEU A 286 24.74 17.91 -14.04
CA LEU A 286 24.76 19.26 -13.52
C LEU A 286 25.92 20.07 -14.12
N TYR A 287 27.14 19.53 -14.07
CA TYR A 287 28.32 20.18 -14.66
C TYR A 287 28.19 20.33 -16.19
N PHE A 288 27.66 19.30 -16.86
CA PHE A 288 27.39 19.38 -18.29
C PHE A 288 26.46 20.52 -18.65
N ASN A 289 25.35 20.66 -17.92
CA ASN A 289 24.37 21.73 -18.13
C ASN A 289 24.92 23.12 -17.74
N LYS A 290 25.86 23.19 -16.81
CA LYS A 290 26.57 24.43 -16.45
C LYS A 290 27.70 24.77 -17.46
N GLY A 291 27.98 23.89 -18.40
CA GLY A 291 29.05 24.08 -19.39
C GLY A 291 30.45 23.71 -18.91
N ASP A 292 30.60 23.18 -17.70
CA ASP A 292 31.86 22.65 -17.20
C ASP A 292 32.07 21.22 -17.72
N LEU A 293 32.53 21.15 -18.98
CA LEU A 293 32.73 19.87 -19.68
C LEU A 293 33.87 19.03 -19.10
N GLU A 294 34.79 19.62 -18.35
CA GLU A 294 35.90 18.89 -17.73
C GLU A 294 35.41 18.13 -16.50
N ALA A 295 34.73 18.82 -15.57
CA ALA A 295 34.12 18.19 -14.42
C ALA A 295 33.03 17.16 -14.83
N ALA A 296 32.24 17.44 -15.86
CA ALA A 296 31.26 16.51 -16.40
C ALA A 296 31.92 15.21 -16.90
N GLU A 297 33.00 15.32 -17.69
CA GLU A 297 33.75 14.17 -18.19
C GLU A 297 34.28 13.29 -17.06
N GLU A 298 34.86 13.88 -16.02
CA GLU A 298 35.39 13.16 -14.85
C GLU A 298 34.28 12.34 -14.16
N ASN A 299 33.10 12.96 -13.96
CA ASN A 299 31.97 12.30 -13.34
C ASN A 299 31.43 11.16 -14.20
N PHE A 300 31.21 11.37 -15.52
CA PHE A 300 30.75 10.28 -16.40
C PHE A 300 31.73 9.11 -16.47
N LYS A 301 33.03 9.38 -16.44
CA LYS A 301 34.06 8.33 -16.34
C LYS A 301 34.02 7.63 -14.98
N ALA A 302 33.72 8.36 -13.89
CA ALA A 302 33.57 7.76 -12.58
C ALA A 302 32.34 6.83 -12.53
N VAL A 303 31.22 7.19 -13.17
CA VAL A 303 30.07 6.29 -13.35
C VAL A 303 30.50 5.00 -14.03
N LEU A 304 31.25 5.09 -15.13
CA LEU A 304 31.67 3.91 -15.88
C LEU A 304 32.66 3.01 -15.11
N ARG A 305 33.31 3.50 -14.07
CA ARG A 305 34.10 2.65 -13.15
C ARG A 305 33.23 1.77 -12.25
N LEU A 306 32.03 2.27 -11.87
CA LEU A 306 31.09 1.55 -11.02
C LEU A 306 30.06 0.75 -11.83
N ASN A 307 29.65 1.27 -12.98
CA ASN A 307 28.70 0.65 -13.90
C ASN A 307 29.23 0.76 -15.34
N ALA A 308 30.00 -0.23 -15.75
CA ALA A 308 30.74 -0.22 -17.03
C ALA A 308 29.86 -0.24 -18.29
N SER A 309 28.54 -0.59 -18.12
CA SER A 309 27.56 -0.64 -19.21
C SER A 309 26.57 0.54 -19.22
N HIS A 310 26.83 1.61 -18.46
CA HIS A 310 25.93 2.76 -18.39
C HIS A 310 25.96 3.59 -19.68
N ILE A 311 25.01 3.32 -20.57
CA ILE A 311 24.93 3.90 -21.93
C ILE A 311 24.81 5.43 -21.87
N ASP A 312 23.94 5.99 -21.02
CA ASP A 312 23.75 7.44 -20.93
C ASP A 312 25.03 8.21 -20.62
N SER A 313 25.90 7.66 -19.75
CA SER A 313 27.20 8.26 -19.47
C SER A 313 28.12 8.21 -20.70
N MET A 314 28.08 7.13 -21.48
CA MET A 314 28.85 7.02 -22.72
C MET A 314 28.35 8.03 -23.77
N GLU A 315 27.05 8.19 -23.91
CA GLU A 315 26.46 9.18 -24.82
C GLU A 315 26.88 10.61 -24.48
N HIS A 316 26.87 10.96 -23.19
CA HIS A 316 27.35 12.28 -22.75
C HIS A 316 28.85 12.45 -23.03
N LEU A 317 29.66 11.42 -22.85
CA LEU A 317 31.08 11.45 -23.23
C LEU A 317 31.25 11.63 -24.74
N VAL A 318 30.45 10.95 -25.56
CA VAL A 318 30.42 11.18 -27.02
C VAL A 318 30.14 12.63 -27.36
N ARG A 319 29.15 13.26 -26.71
CA ARG A 319 28.82 14.68 -26.90
C ARG A 319 29.99 15.58 -26.52
N ILE A 320 30.63 15.34 -25.38
CA ILE A 320 31.78 16.11 -24.89
C ILE A 320 32.94 16.03 -25.87
N TYR A 321 33.30 14.82 -26.30
CA TYR A 321 34.42 14.61 -27.25
C TYR A 321 34.10 15.17 -28.65
N SER A 322 32.87 15.06 -29.07
CA SER A 322 32.41 15.73 -30.31
C SER A 322 32.60 17.23 -30.26
N ALA A 323 32.23 17.87 -29.14
CA ALA A 323 32.38 19.29 -28.94
C ALA A 323 33.86 19.74 -28.90
N ARG A 324 34.75 18.87 -28.41
CA ARG A 324 36.21 19.11 -28.36
C ARG A 324 36.95 18.74 -29.64
N GLY A 325 36.28 18.07 -30.58
CA GLY A 325 36.94 17.56 -31.82
C GLY A 325 37.83 16.34 -31.58
N ASP A 326 37.72 15.64 -30.46
CA ASP A 326 38.45 14.40 -30.21
C ASP A 326 37.74 13.17 -30.81
N GLU A 327 37.89 13.01 -32.13
CA GLU A 327 37.23 11.94 -32.85
C GLU A 327 37.63 10.54 -32.34
N ARG A 328 38.87 10.34 -31.90
CA ARG A 328 39.34 9.05 -31.41
C ARG A 328 38.59 8.61 -30.15
N LEU A 329 38.39 9.48 -29.18
CA LEU A 329 37.69 9.16 -27.95
C LEU A 329 36.17 9.07 -28.20
N ARG A 330 35.61 9.93 -29.06
CA ARG A 330 34.21 9.84 -29.51
C ARG A 330 33.92 8.45 -30.09
N ASP A 331 34.68 8.01 -31.07
CA ASP A 331 34.44 6.77 -31.79
C ASP A 331 34.65 5.54 -30.89
N LYS A 332 35.57 5.62 -29.94
CA LYS A 332 35.76 4.60 -28.90
C LYS A 332 34.47 4.36 -28.07
N TYR A 333 33.75 5.43 -27.67
CA TYR A 333 32.53 5.30 -26.88
C TYR A 333 31.36 4.90 -27.74
N ILE A 334 31.26 5.35 -28.97
CA ILE A 334 30.26 4.88 -29.95
C ILE A 334 30.36 3.37 -30.12
N ALA A 335 31.52 2.86 -30.40
CA ALA A 335 31.74 1.42 -30.56
C ALA A 335 31.38 0.61 -29.30
N LYS A 336 31.60 1.17 -28.10
CA LYS A 336 31.17 0.52 -26.85
C LYS A 336 29.65 0.46 -26.70
N ILE A 337 28.96 1.53 -27.07
CA ILE A 337 27.46 1.59 -27.04
C ILE A 337 26.92 0.54 -28.01
N GLU A 338 27.44 0.48 -29.23
CA GLU A 338 27.04 -0.51 -30.23
C GLU A 338 27.22 -1.94 -29.72
N LEU A 339 28.37 -2.24 -29.12
CA LEU A 339 28.67 -3.57 -28.58
C LEU A 339 27.69 -3.95 -27.44
N ILE A 340 27.29 -3.00 -26.58
CA ILE A 340 26.33 -3.26 -25.50
C ILE A 340 24.93 -3.54 -26.08
N ASN A 341 24.50 -2.74 -27.07
CA ASN A 341 23.18 -2.90 -27.71
C ASN A 341 23.08 -4.22 -28.51
N GLU A 342 24.18 -4.71 -29.07
CA GLU A 342 24.21 -6.00 -29.79
C GLU A 342 24.10 -7.21 -28.84
N ASN A 343 24.47 -7.05 -27.56
CA ASN A 343 24.50 -8.12 -26.56
C ASN A 343 23.33 -8.04 -25.54
N SER A 344 22.41 -7.06 -25.68
CA SER A 344 21.21 -6.88 -24.85
C SER A 344 19.96 -7.38 -25.56
#